data_fad011818f83d1b04a740d3bf3cd3bac
#
_entry.id   fad011818f83d1b04a740d3bf3cd3bac
#
_cell.length_a   1.000
_cell.length_b   1.000
_cell.length_c   1.000
_cell.angle_alpha   90.00
_cell.angle_beta   90.00
_cell.angle_gamma   90.00
#
_symmetry.space_group_name_H-M   'P 1'
#
loop_
_entity.id
_entity.type
_entity.pdbx_description
1 polymer ?
#
loop_
_entity_poly.entity_id
_entity_poly.type
_entity_poly.pdbx_seq_one_letter_code
_entity_poly.pdbx_strand_id
1 'polypeptide(L)'
;LVEIGGTVGDIESQPFLEAIRQFAVEAGRENCLFIHVTLVPYLAASDELKSKPTQHSVKEMLSIGINPDIIVCRTEHPLTDEIKHKISLFCNVDPECVIENNNCDILYAVPIMLHQQHMDDVVIRKLGIDCPGAPDLTDWQEMLDALRHPVQTVKIGLVGKYVELHDSYISVNEALKHGGIATHSAVDIHWIDSETLEGDDVDLDAILGDMDGILVPGGFGSRGIEGKINACRYARTHGVPYLGICLGMQIAIIEFARDVLGMADANSAEIDPSTTHPVIDILPEQKDVTDMGGTMRLGQYPCTLNPESKAYSLYGASMIYERHRHRYEVNNDYRPDLLNGGMIF
;
A
#
# COMPACT_ATOMS: atom_id res chain seq x y z
N LEU A 1 -17.74 3.85 -6.52
CA LEU A 1 -16.65 4.12 -7.45
C LEU A 1 -16.11 2.79 -7.98
N VAL A 2 -16.04 2.64 -9.30
CA VAL A 2 -15.53 1.44 -9.98
C VAL A 2 -14.44 1.85 -10.95
N GLU A 3 -13.31 1.16 -10.93
CA GLU A 3 -12.21 1.34 -11.87
C GLU A 3 -12.08 0.10 -12.76
N ILE A 4 -11.97 0.32 -14.07
CA ILE A 4 -11.61 -0.70 -15.05
C ILE A 4 -10.22 -0.34 -15.56
N GLY A 5 -9.23 -1.13 -15.18
CA GLY A 5 -7.83 -0.96 -15.62
C GLY A 5 -7.60 -1.43 -17.05
N GLY A 6 -6.42 -1.12 -17.56
CA GLY A 6 -6.01 -1.46 -18.93
C GLY A 6 -6.43 -0.43 -19.99
N THR A 7 -6.12 -0.73 -21.24
CA THR A 7 -6.48 0.13 -22.37
C THR A 7 -7.86 -0.23 -22.88
N VAL A 8 -8.69 0.77 -23.22
CA VAL A 8 -10.00 0.51 -23.85
C VAL A 8 -9.80 -0.24 -25.15
N GLY A 9 -10.46 -1.41 -25.27
CA GLY A 9 -10.28 -2.32 -26.39
C GLY A 9 -9.50 -3.59 -26.05
N ASP A 10 -8.85 -3.65 -24.90
CA ASP A 10 -8.19 -4.85 -24.40
C ASP A 10 -9.22 -5.97 -24.17
N ILE A 11 -8.90 -7.18 -24.58
CA ILE A 11 -9.84 -8.33 -24.57
C ILE A 11 -10.28 -8.66 -23.14
N GLU A 12 -9.37 -8.60 -22.18
CA GLU A 12 -9.62 -8.90 -20.77
C GLU A 12 -10.57 -7.93 -20.10
N SER A 13 -10.66 -6.68 -20.54
CA SER A 13 -11.55 -5.66 -19.97
C SER A 13 -12.96 -5.65 -20.57
N GLN A 14 -13.15 -6.24 -21.74
CA GLN A 14 -14.43 -6.21 -22.47
C GLN A 14 -15.65 -6.69 -21.66
N PRO A 15 -15.59 -7.82 -20.90
CA PRO A 15 -16.75 -8.26 -20.10
C PRO A 15 -17.15 -7.25 -19.01
N PHE A 16 -16.18 -6.56 -18.43
CA PHE A 16 -16.44 -5.53 -17.42
C PHE A 16 -17.03 -4.28 -18.03
N LEU A 17 -16.54 -3.85 -19.19
CA LEU A 17 -17.07 -2.69 -19.93
C LEU A 17 -18.51 -2.96 -20.36
N GLU A 18 -18.83 -4.15 -20.86
CA GLU A 18 -20.20 -4.51 -21.20
C GLU A 18 -21.11 -4.56 -19.97
N ALA A 19 -20.62 -5.10 -18.84
CA ALA A 19 -21.38 -5.13 -17.59
C ALA A 19 -21.73 -3.72 -17.09
N ILE A 20 -20.76 -2.78 -17.07
CA ILE A 20 -21.04 -1.40 -16.63
C ILE A 20 -21.94 -0.64 -17.64
N ARG A 21 -21.83 -0.92 -18.94
CA ARG A 21 -22.73 -0.36 -19.94
C ARG A 21 -24.17 -0.78 -19.67
N GLN A 22 -24.43 -2.06 -19.45
CA GLN A 22 -25.75 -2.58 -19.10
C GLN A 22 -26.24 -2.03 -17.77
N PHE A 23 -25.39 -2.02 -16.75
CA PHE A 23 -25.72 -1.45 -15.45
C PHE A 23 -26.16 0.02 -15.54
N ALA A 24 -25.49 0.83 -16.35
CA ALA A 24 -25.85 2.21 -16.52
C ALA A 24 -27.25 2.41 -17.17
N VAL A 25 -27.66 1.45 -18.02
CA VAL A 25 -29.04 1.45 -18.58
C VAL A 25 -30.07 1.10 -17.51
N GLU A 26 -29.78 0.13 -16.65
CA GLU A 26 -30.67 -0.30 -15.57
C GLU A 26 -30.77 0.73 -14.44
N ALA A 27 -29.64 1.33 -14.04
CA ALA A 27 -29.58 2.33 -12.97
C ALA A 27 -30.14 3.70 -13.37
N GLY A 28 -30.24 3.95 -14.66
CA GLY A 28 -30.54 5.29 -15.21
C GLY A 28 -29.27 6.10 -15.46
N ARG A 29 -29.18 6.71 -16.62
CA ARG A 29 -27.98 7.43 -17.07
C ARG A 29 -27.63 8.63 -16.17
N GLU A 30 -28.60 9.20 -15.53
CA GLU A 30 -28.49 10.29 -14.55
C GLU A 30 -27.83 9.86 -13.23
N ASN A 31 -27.81 8.56 -12.96
CA ASN A 31 -27.19 7.99 -11.76
C ASN A 31 -25.78 7.42 -12.03
N CYS A 32 -25.27 7.57 -13.25
CA CYS A 32 -23.98 7.03 -13.67
C CYS A 32 -23.13 8.10 -14.34
N LEU A 33 -21.86 8.17 -14.00
CA LEU A 33 -20.89 9.06 -14.61
C LEU A 33 -19.69 8.26 -15.13
N PHE A 34 -19.31 8.47 -16.37
CA PHE A 34 -18.15 7.84 -17.01
C PHE A 34 -17.01 8.82 -17.12
N ILE A 35 -15.92 8.53 -16.38
CA ILE A 35 -14.67 9.28 -16.43
C ILE A 35 -13.67 8.44 -17.23
N HIS A 36 -13.19 8.97 -18.33
CA HIS A 36 -12.23 8.32 -19.19
C HIS A 36 -10.83 8.92 -19.01
N VAL A 37 -9.90 8.12 -18.49
CA VAL A 37 -8.51 8.53 -18.33
C VAL A 37 -7.72 8.17 -19.59
N THR A 38 -7.08 9.16 -20.22
CA THR A 38 -6.38 9.00 -21.50
C THR A 38 -4.97 9.56 -21.44
N LEU A 39 -4.14 9.21 -22.43
CA LEU A 39 -2.80 9.74 -22.59
C LEU A 39 -2.77 10.81 -23.69
N VAL A 40 -2.21 11.97 -23.37
CA VAL A 40 -1.84 13.03 -24.32
C VAL A 40 -0.30 13.09 -24.37
N PRO A 41 0.35 12.33 -25.26
CA PRO A 41 1.80 12.28 -25.31
C PRO A 41 2.39 13.56 -25.87
N TYR A 42 3.55 13.93 -25.34
CA TYR A 42 4.41 14.98 -25.89
C TYR A 42 5.48 14.36 -26.78
N LEU A 43 5.65 14.92 -27.96
CA LEU A 43 6.69 14.52 -28.90
C LEU A 43 7.83 15.54 -28.88
N ALA A 44 8.90 15.24 -28.16
CA ALA A 44 10.06 16.11 -28.01
C ALA A 44 10.70 16.52 -29.36
N ALA A 45 10.67 15.65 -30.37
CA ALA A 45 11.24 15.94 -31.67
C ALA A 45 10.49 17.03 -32.46
N SER A 46 9.18 17.21 -32.20
CA SER A 46 8.35 18.23 -32.85
C SER A 46 7.84 19.32 -31.89
N ASP A 47 8.24 19.26 -30.62
CA ASP A 47 7.78 20.16 -29.55
C ASP A 47 6.24 20.28 -29.53
N GLU A 48 5.55 19.13 -29.48
CA GLU A 48 4.12 19.10 -29.75
C GLU A 48 3.38 18.06 -28.91
N LEU A 49 2.26 18.44 -28.31
CA LEU A 49 1.28 17.53 -27.71
C LEU A 49 0.38 16.92 -28.77
N LYS A 50 0.09 15.62 -28.66
CA LYS A 50 -0.75 14.86 -29.58
C LYS A 50 -2.07 14.43 -28.98
N SER A 51 -3.18 15.02 -29.42
CA SER A 51 -4.55 14.65 -29.01
C SER A 51 -5.10 13.41 -29.73
N LYS A 52 -4.44 12.89 -30.76
CA LYS A 52 -4.93 11.74 -31.54
C LYS A 52 -5.09 10.46 -30.72
N PRO A 53 -4.17 10.06 -29.84
CA PRO A 53 -4.36 8.88 -28.99
C PRO A 53 -5.63 8.96 -28.14
N THR A 54 -5.88 10.12 -27.50
CA THR A 54 -7.12 10.37 -26.76
C THR A 54 -8.37 10.22 -27.64
N GLN A 55 -8.38 10.84 -28.85
CA GLN A 55 -9.49 10.73 -29.78
C GLN A 55 -9.75 9.28 -30.20
N HIS A 56 -8.70 8.48 -30.43
CA HIS A 56 -8.83 7.07 -30.77
C HIS A 56 -9.39 6.25 -29.61
N SER A 57 -8.89 6.45 -28.40
CA SER A 57 -9.35 5.77 -27.19
C SER A 57 -10.83 6.05 -26.91
N VAL A 58 -11.27 7.32 -27.05
CA VAL A 58 -12.69 7.69 -26.93
C VAL A 58 -13.53 7.03 -28.02
N LYS A 59 -13.02 6.96 -29.26
CA LYS A 59 -13.73 6.30 -30.37
C LYS A 59 -13.96 4.81 -30.06
N GLU A 60 -12.99 4.12 -29.53
CA GLU A 60 -13.13 2.71 -29.10
C GLU A 60 -14.19 2.59 -28.01
N MET A 61 -14.19 3.47 -26.99
CA MET A 61 -15.17 3.48 -25.93
C MET A 61 -16.60 3.73 -26.47
N LEU A 62 -16.75 4.66 -27.41
CA LEU A 62 -18.02 4.90 -28.12
C LEU A 62 -18.49 3.67 -28.91
N SER A 63 -17.58 2.89 -29.52
CA SER A 63 -17.93 1.69 -30.26
C SER A 63 -18.53 0.58 -29.38
N ILE A 64 -18.20 0.57 -28.09
CA ILE A 64 -18.77 -0.32 -27.07
C ILE A 64 -20.13 0.23 -26.55
N GLY A 65 -20.49 1.46 -26.89
CA GLY A 65 -21.73 2.09 -26.44
C GLY A 65 -21.62 2.86 -25.14
N ILE A 66 -20.41 3.17 -24.70
CA ILE A 66 -20.14 4.00 -23.52
C ILE A 66 -19.70 5.39 -23.97
N ASN A 67 -20.40 6.42 -23.51
CA ASN A 67 -20.10 7.82 -23.79
C ASN A 67 -19.40 8.42 -22.56
N PRO A 68 -18.18 8.93 -22.67
CA PRO A 68 -17.53 9.58 -21.54
C PRO A 68 -18.23 10.90 -21.19
N ASP A 69 -18.33 11.18 -19.91
CA ASP A 69 -18.86 12.46 -19.39
C ASP A 69 -17.72 13.43 -19.09
N ILE A 70 -16.58 12.89 -18.67
CA ILE A 70 -15.35 13.61 -18.35
C ILE A 70 -14.17 12.87 -18.97
N ILE A 71 -13.23 13.61 -19.53
CA ILE A 71 -11.96 13.07 -20.02
C ILE A 71 -10.84 13.65 -19.16
N VAL A 72 -10.10 12.76 -18.48
CA VAL A 72 -8.91 13.12 -17.72
C VAL A 72 -7.68 12.82 -18.58
N CYS A 73 -6.98 13.86 -18.96
CA CYS A 73 -5.83 13.79 -19.87
C CYS A 73 -4.52 13.68 -19.06
N ARG A 74 -3.93 12.49 -19.00
CA ARG A 74 -2.57 12.31 -18.48
C ARG A 74 -1.58 12.89 -19.47
N THR A 75 -0.71 13.78 -19.00
CA THR A 75 0.27 14.48 -19.84
C THR A 75 1.51 14.88 -19.02
N GLU A 76 2.64 15.02 -19.69
CA GLU A 76 3.88 15.49 -19.07
C GLU A 76 3.96 17.04 -19.06
N HIS A 77 3.28 17.67 -20.00
CA HIS A 77 3.27 19.12 -20.16
C HIS A 77 1.86 19.68 -20.07
N PRO A 78 1.66 20.94 -19.62
CA PRO A 78 0.35 21.56 -19.58
C PRO A 78 -0.35 21.56 -20.94
N LEU A 79 -1.66 21.28 -20.93
CA LEU A 79 -2.48 21.32 -22.13
C LEU A 79 -2.73 22.78 -22.53
N THR A 80 -2.50 23.11 -23.80
CA THR A 80 -2.94 24.39 -24.34
C THR A 80 -4.48 24.42 -24.53
N ASP A 81 -5.07 25.61 -24.50
CA ASP A 81 -6.51 25.79 -24.76
C ASP A 81 -6.92 25.23 -26.12
N GLU A 82 -6.04 25.30 -27.12
CA GLU A 82 -6.26 24.71 -28.45
C GLU A 82 -6.42 23.17 -28.36
N ILE A 83 -5.54 22.50 -27.60
CA ILE A 83 -5.58 21.05 -27.41
C ILE A 83 -6.83 20.64 -26.61
N LYS A 84 -7.18 21.38 -25.55
CA LYS A 84 -8.40 21.15 -24.76
C LYS A 84 -9.65 21.30 -25.65
N HIS A 85 -9.74 22.37 -26.42
CA HIS A 85 -10.84 22.59 -27.35
C HIS A 85 -10.93 21.50 -28.43
N LYS A 86 -9.80 21.06 -28.96
CA LYS A 86 -9.74 19.97 -29.94
C LYS A 86 -10.20 18.64 -29.36
N ILE A 87 -9.81 18.31 -28.13
CA ILE A 87 -10.29 17.10 -27.44
C ILE A 87 -11.79 17.20 -27.20
N SER A 88 -12.28 18.32 -26.66
CA SER A 88 -13.70 18.57 -26.43
C SER A 88 -14.53 18.34 -27.70
N LEU A 89 -14.13 18.97 -28.82
CA LEU A 89 -14.83 18.87 -30.10
C LEU A 89 -14.86 17.44 -30.65
N PHE A 90 -13.72 16.76 -30.70
CA PHE A 90 -13.59 15.42 -31.31
C PHE A 90 -14.07 14.28 -30.41
N CYS A 91 -14.15 14.50 -29.11
CA CYS A 91 -14.60 13.50 -28.15
C CYS A 91 -16.04 13.77 -27.65
N ASN A 92 -16.69 14.81 -28.16
CA ASN A 92 -18.09 15.16 -27.86
C ASN A 92 -18.37 15.33 -26.35
N VAL A 93 -17.47 16.05 -25.68
CA VAL A 93 -17.63 16.47 -24.27
C VAL A 93 -17.53 17.99 -24.17
N ASP A 94 -18.13 18.58 -23.15
CA ASP A 94 -17.98 20.02 -22.90
C ASP A 94 -16.53 20.39 -22.60
N PRO A 95 -16.06 21.60 -22.97
CA PRO A 95 -14.67 22.02 -22.70
C PRO A 95 -14.27 21.92 -21.23
N GLU A 96 -15.17 22.21 -20.30
CA GLU A 96 -14.99 22.09 -18.85
C GLU A 96 -14.85 20.63 -18.34
N CYS A 97 -15.23 19.66 -19.19
CA CYS A 97 -15.09 18.23 -18.90
C CYS A 97 -13.77 17.64 -19.41
N VAL A 98 -12.90 18.45 -20.00
CA VAL A 98 -11.53 18.07 -20.37
C VAL A 98 -10.58 18.50 -19.27
N ILE A 99 -10.24 17.57 -18.41
CA ILE A 99 -9.44 17.77 -17.20
C ILE A 99 -7.99 17.37 -17.48
N GLU A 100 -7.07 18.22 -17.12
CA GLU A 100 -5.64 17.97 -17.23
C GLU A 100 -5.12 17.28 -15.97
N ASN A 101 -4.30 16.26 -16.15
CA ASN A 101 -3.60 15.59 -15.06
C ASN A 101 -2.11 15.45 -15.41
N ASN A 102 -1.35 16.49 -15.06
CA ASN A 102 0.09 16.55 -15.27
C ASN A 102 0.86 15.64 -14.32
N ASN A 103 2.11 15.36 -14.68
CA ASN A 103 3.05 14.79 -13.73
C ASN A 103 3.21 15.75 -12.53
N CYS A 104 3.25 15.18 -11.34
CA CYS A 104 3.43 15.91 -10.10
C CYS A 104 4.60 15.30 -9.29
N ASP A 105 5.20 16.10 -8.44
CA ASP A 105 6.27 15.70 -7.51
C ASP A 105 5.79 14.70 -6.47
N ILE A 106 4.57 14.89 -5.98
CA ILE A 106 3.94 14.09 -4.94
C ILE A 106 2.57 13.61 -5.42
N LEU A 107 2.35 12.29 -5.44
CA LEU A 107 1.08 11.71 -5.89
C LEU A 107 -0.14 12.26 -5.14
N TYR A 108 0.02 12.57 -3.85
CA TYR A 108 -1.04 13.15 -3.02
C TYR A 108 -1.44 14.59 -3.43
N ALA A 109 -0.69 15.25 -4.33
CA ALA A 109 -1.08 16.55 -4.88
C ALA A 109 -2.20 16.45 -5.95
N VAL A 110 -2.41 15.26 -6.53
CA VAL A 110 -3.41 15.05 -7.60
C VAL A 110 -4.82 15.51 -7.21
N PRO A 111 -5.39 15.20 -6.03
CA PRO A 111 -6.72 15.69 -5.66
C PRO A 111 -6.84 17.21 -5.67
N ILE A 112 -5.82 17.92 -5.18
CA ILE A 112 -5.80 19.40 -5.22
C ILE A 112 -5.75 19.91 -6.66
N MET A 113 -4.94 19.28 -7.51
CA MET A 113 -4.80 19.64 -8.91
C MET A 113 -6.11 19.43 -9.70
N LEU A 114 -6.86 18.37 -9.40
CA LEU A 114 -8.17 18.10 -9.99
C LEU A 114 -9.24 19.09 -9.49
N HIS A 115 -9.24 19.41 -8.18
CA HIS A 115 -10.12 20.42 -7.58
C HIS A 115 -9.87 21.81 -8.19
N GLN A 116 -8.64 22.22 -8.37
CA GLN A 116 -8.30 23.51 -9.01
C GLN A 116 -8.83 23.66 -10.42
N GLN A 117 -9.15 22.55 -11.09
CA GLN A 117 -9.78 22.53 -12.42
C GLN A 117 -11.30 22.31 -12.34
N HIS A 118 -11.89 22.38 -11.15
CA HIS A 118 -13.34 22.23 -10.92
C HIS A 118 -13.89 20.87 -11.33
N MET A 119 -13.08 19.81 -11.30
CA MET A 119 -13.54 18.47 -11.66
C MET A 119 -14.64 17.97 -10.72
N ASP A 120 -14.53 18.23 -9.44
CA ASP A 120 -15.52 17.94 -8.40
C ASP A 120 -16.84 18.66 -8.66
N ASP A 121 -16.82 19.95 -9.02
CA ASP A 121 -18.02 20.73 -9.40
C ASP A 121 -18.71 20.12 -10.63
N VAL A 122 -17.94 19.69 -11.63
CA VAL A 122 -18.46 19.01 -12.82
C VAL A 122 -19.13 17.68 -12.45
N VAL A 123 -18.50 16.87 -11.58
CA VAL A 123 -19.06 15.59 -11.12
C VAL A 123 -20.37 15.79 -10.36
N ILE A 124 -20.39 16.72 -9.38
CA ILE A 124 -21.57 17.04 -8.58
C ILE A 124 -22.72 17.48 -9.46
N ARG A 125 -22.46 18.40 -10.40
CA ARG A 125 -23.48 18.90 -11.33
C ARG A 125 -24.01 17.79 -12.24
N LYS A 126 -23.16 16.97 -12.83
CA LYS A 126 -23.58 15.90 -13.75
C LYS A 126 -24.36 14.79 -13.05
N LEU A 127 -24.09 14.50 -11.79
CA LEU A 127 -24.82 13.53 -10.98
C LEU A 127 -26.05 14.15 -10.26
N GLY A 128 -26.27 15.46 -10.36
CA GLY A 128 -27.36 16.12 -9.66
C GLY A 128 -27.28 16.02 -8.13
N ILE A 129 -26.07 15.94 -7.59
CA ILE A 129 -25.84 15.83 -6.14
C ILE A 129 -26.03 17.23 -5.52
N ASP A 130 -26.89 17.33 -4.52
CA ASP A 130 -26.99 18.55 -3.71
C ASP A 130 -25.86 18.58 -2.68
N CYS A 131 -24.83 19.38 -2.96
CA CYS A 131 -23.66 19.53 -2.13
C CYS A 131 -23.39 21.03 -1.92
N PRO A 132 -23.90 21.62 -0.83
CA PRO A 132 -23.69 23.04 -0.57
C PRO A 132 -22.27 23.31 -0.07
N GLY A 133 -21.53 24.18 -0.77
CA GLY A 133 -20.22 24.69 -0.37
C GLY A 133 -19.03 23.98 -1.03
N ALA A 134 -17.89 24.64 -0.95
CA ALA A 134 -16.61 24.07 -1.42
C ALA A 134 -16.10 23.02 -0.43
N PRO A 135 -15.36 21.99 -0.91
CA PRO A 135 -14.73 21.01 -0.04
C PRO A 135 -13.69 21.68 0.88
N ASP A 136 -13.66 21.25 2.13
CA ASP A 136 -12.55 21.61 3.03
C ASP A 136 -11.37 20.68 2.76
N LEU A 137 -10.31 21.24 2.21
CA LEU A 137 -9.07 20.53 1.87
C LEU A 137 -7.91 20.93 2.80
N THR A 138 -8.19 21.53 3.94
CA THR A 138 -7.16 22.03 4.88
C THR A 138 -6.25 20.89 5.34
N ASP A 139 -6.81 19.81 5.87
CA ASP A 139 -6.03 18.64 6.33
C ASP A 139 -5.18 18.02 5.19
N TRP A 140 -5.73 18.04 3.97
CA TRP A 140 -4.99 17.54 2.80
C TRP A 140 -3.82 18.44 2.41
N GLN A 141 -3.98 19.75 2.52
CA GLN A 141 -2.90 20.70 2.28
C GLN A 141 -1.81 20.62 3.36
N GLU A 142 -2.20 20.47 4.64
CA GLU A 142 -1.26 20.25 5.74
C GLU A 142 -0.43 18.96 5.55
N MET A 143 -1.06 17.89 5.06
CA MET A 143 -0.38 16.65 4.71
C MET A 143 0.66 16.87 3.60
N LEU A 144 0.32 17.63 2.55
CA LEU A 144 1.25 17.96 1.47
C LEU A 144 2.41 18.83 1.95
N ASP A 145 2.15 19.77 2.84
CA ASP A 145 3.18 20.61 3.42
C ASP A 145 4.15 19.80 4.29
N ALA A 146 3.65 18.84 5.07
CA ALA A 146 4.48 17.92 5.84
C ALA A 146 5.39 17.06 4.94
N LEU A 147 4.88 16.62 3.78
CA LEU A 147 5.68 15.86 2.80
C LEU A 147 6.74 16.71 2.09
N ARG A 148 6.42 17.99 1.81
CA ARG A 148 7.34 18.91 1.12
C ARG A 148 8.41 19.50 2.02
N HIS A 149 8.08 19.65 3.31
CA HIS A 149 8.91 20.34 4.28
C HIS A 149 9.14 19.50 5.55
N PRO A 150 9.71 18.27 5.41
CA PRO A 150 10.02 17.45 6.57
C PRO A 150 11.07 18.13 7.45
N VAL A 151 10.96 18.01 8.77
CA VAL A 151 11.88 18.61 9.74
C VAL A 151 13.11 17.73 10.01
N GLN A 152 13.03 16.45 9.67
CA GLN A 152 14.10 15.48 9.83
C GLN A 152 13.98 14.34 8.81
N THR A 153 15.01 13.52 8.69
CA THR A 153 15.01 12.28 7.93
C THR A 153 15.22 11.10 8.87
N VAL A 154 14.43 10.03 8.67
CA VAL A 154 14.52 8.78 9.44
C VAL A 154 14.84 7.66 8.46
N LYS A 155 15.90 6.90 8.74
CA LYS A 155 16.35 5.76 7.93
C LYS A 155 15.75 4.46 8.46
N ILE A 156 14.97 3.79 7.62
CA ILE A 156 14.32 2.52 7.97
C ILE A 156 14.90 1.40 7.13
N GLY A 157 15.54 0.43 7.78
CA GLY A 157 15.98 -0.81 7.15
C GLY A 157 14.78 -1.75 6.97
N LEU A 158 14.27 -1.89 5.75
CA LEU A 158 13.23 -2.86 5.40
C LEU A 158 13.90 -4.17 5.00
N VAL A 159 13.89 -5.15 5.92
CA VAL A 159 14.55 -6.44 5.74
C VAL A 159 13.54 -7.45 5.18
N GLY A 160 13.63 -7.72 3.89
CA GLY A 160 12.67 -8.56 3.16
C GLY A 160 13.35 -9.48 2.15
N LYS A 161 12.56 -10.28 1.43
CA LYS A 161 13.05 -11.18 0.37
C LYS A 161 12.68 -10.77 -1.05
N TYR A 162 11.85 -9.73 -1.19
CA TYR A 162 11.39 -9.23 -2.50
C TYR A 162 11.80 -7.77 -2.69
N VAL A 163 12.97 -7.41 -2.18
CA VAL A 163 13.45 -6.03 -2.11
C VAL A 163 13.83 -5.44 -3.48
N GLU A 164 14.11 -6.28 -4.47
CA GLU A 164 14.33 -5.82 -5.86
C GLU A 164 13.04 -5.35 -6.55
N LEU A 165 11.88 -5.88 -6.12
CA LEU A 165 10.56 -5.51 -6.63
C LEU A 165 9.82 -4.70 -5.56
N HIS A 166 10.04 -3.41 -5.51
CA HIS A 166 9.49 -2.49 -4.49
C HIS A 166 7.96 -2.54 -4.40
N ASP A 167 7.27 -2.80 -5.50
CA ASP A 167 5.81 -2.95 -5.55
C ASP A 167 5.29 -4.08 -4.65
N SER A 168 6.13 -5.09 -4.35
CA SER A 168 5.77 -6.16 -3.41
C SER A 168 5.49 -5.64 -2.00
N TYR A 169 6.04 -4.49 -1.64
CA TYR A 169 5.89 -3.86 -0.33
C TYR A 169 5.23 -2.47 -0.40
N ILE A 170 4.48 -2.18 -1.46
CA ILE A 170 3.89 -0.84 -1.69
C ILE A 170 3.04 -0.38 -0.50
N SER A 171 2.24 -1.27 0.10
CA SER A 171 1.41 -0.92 1.27
C SER A 171 2.24 -0.59 2.51
N VAL A 172 3.38 -1.27 2.70
CA VAL A 172 4.32 -1.00 3.80
C VAL A 172 5.01 0.33 3.58
N ASN A 173 5.47 0.59 2.35
CA ASN A 173 6.08 1.85 1.95
C ASN A 173 5.12 3.02 2.19
N GLU A 174 3.87 2.92 1.74
CA GLU A 174 2.87 3.97 1.96
C GLU A 174 2.54 4.14 3.46
N ALA A 175 2.46 3.05 4.23
CA ALA A 175 2.28 3.15 5.69
C ALA A 175 3.44 3.87 6.39
N LEU A 176 4.68 3.63 5.97
CA LEU A 176 5.85 4.35 6.47
C LEU A 176 5.81 5.83 6.11
N LYS A 177 5.42 6.17 4.87
CA LYS A 177 5.20 7.57 4.46
C LYS A 177 4.13 8.25 5.33
N HIS A 178 3.00 7.58 5.60
CA HIS A 178 1.96 8.12 6.48
C HIS A 178 2.47 8.36 7.91
N GLY A 179 3.31 7.45 8.42
CA GLY A 179 4.02 7.67 9.69
C GLY A 179 4.94 8.89 9.64
N GLY A 180 5.66 9.07 8.52
CA GLY A 180 6.49 10.24 8.26
C GLY A 180 5.69 11.55 8.23
N ILE A 181 4.54 11.56 7.56
CA ILE A 181 3.63 12.72 7.52
C ILE A 181 3.21 13.10 8.95
N ALA A 182 2.73 12.13 9.73
CA ALA A 182 2.26 12.36 11.08
C ALA A 182 3.36 12.88 12.04
N THR A 183 4.62 12.61 11.74
CA THR A 183 5.79 13.02 12.54
C THR A 183 6.62 14.11 11.86
N HIS A 184 6.14 14.68 10.75
CA HIS A 184 6.88 15.65 9.92
C HIS A 184 8.29 15.19 9.54
N SER A 185 8.44 13.89 9.25
CA SER A 185 9.72 13.25 8.92
C SER A 185 9.73 12.74 7.49
N ALA A 186 10.83 12.93 6.78
CA ALA A 186 11.11 12.17 5.57
C ALA A 186 11.51 10.75 5.98
N VAL A 187 10.97 9.74 5.30
CA VAL A 187 11.36 8.35 5.53
C VAL A 187 12.22 7.89 4.37
N ASP A 188 13.49 7.57 4.69
CA ASP A 188 14.45 6.99 3.76
C ASP A 188 14.47 5.47 3.97
N ILE A 189 13.93 4.71 2.99
CA ILE A 189 13.79 3.26 3.09
C ILE A 189 15.00 2.59 2.45
N HIS A 190 15.79 1.89 3.26
CA HIS A 190 16.89 1.06 2.84
C HIS A 190 16.38 -0.38 2.64
N TRP A 191 16.35 -0.80 1.38
CA TRP A 191 15.88 -2.12 0.97
C TRP A 191 16.98 -3.16 1.18
N ILE A 192 16.82 -4.04 2.17
CA ILE A 192 17.83 -5.00 2.58
C ILE A 192 17.34 -6.42 2.29
N ASP A 193 18.05 -7.15 1.42
CA ASP A 193 17.75 -8.56 1.21
C ASP A 193 18.14 -9.36 2.45
N SER A 194 17.16 -10.05 3.01
CA SER A 194 17.36 -10.84 4.21
C SER A 194 18.42 -11.94 4.05
N GLU A 195 18.65 -12.46 2.85
CA GLU A 195 19.69 -13.47 2.60
C GLU A 195 21.12 -12.89 2.80
N THR A 196 21.31 -11.59 2.58
CA THR A 196 22.61 -10.93 2.80
C THR A 196 22.97 -10.80 4.28
N LEU A 197 22.02 -11.02 5.17
CA LEU A 197 22.23 -11.00 6.61
C LEU A 197 22.44 -12.41 7.21
N GLU A 198 22.48 -13.46 6.38
CA GLU A 198 22.73 -14.83 6.81
C GLU A 198 24.22 -15.12 6.88
N GLY A 199 24.65 -15.93 7.84
CA GLY A 199 26.03 -16.36 8.04
C GLY A 199 26.73 -15.68 9.21
N ASP A 200 27.73 -16.36 9.73
CA ASP A 200 28.48 -15.95 10.93
C ASP A 200 29.50 -14.82 10.64
N ASP A 201 29.91 -14.66 9.38
CA ASP A 201 30.95 -13.71 8.96
C ASP A 201 30.34 -12.37 8.45
N VAL A 202 29.04 -12.18 8.55
CA VAL A 202 28.35 -10.97 8.07
C VAL A 202 28.58 -9.82 9.03
N ASP A 203 29.10 -8.70 8.52
CA ASP A 203 29.22 -7.45 9.27
C ASP A 203 27.85 -6.73 9.31
N LEU A 204 27.04 -7.07 10.33
CA LEU A 204 25.74 -6.49 10.54
C LEU A 204 25.81 -4.99 10.86
N ASP A 205 26.87 -4.52 11.52
CA ASP A 205 27.07 -3.10 11.80
C ASP A 205 27.27 -2.29 10.51
N ALA A 206 27.97 -2.84 9.54
CA ALA A 206 28.14 -2.18 8.25
C ALA A 206 26.81 -2.02 7.47
N ILE A 207 25.86 -2.96 7.66
CA ILE A 207 24.58 -2.96 6.93
C ILE A 207 23.48 -2.24 7.71
N LEU A 208 23.38 -2.46 9.01
CA LEU A 208 22.26 -2.03 9.85
C LEU A 208 22.62 -0.86 10.79
N GLY A 209 23.89 -0.55 10.97
CA GLY A 209 24.35 0.40 11.99
C GLY A 209 23.91 1.84 11.78
N ASP A 210 23.56 2.21 10.56
CA ASP A 210 23.07 3.56 10.22
C ASP A 210 21.55 3.66 10.15
N MET A 211 20.82 2.60 10.57
CA MET A 211 19.36 2.56 10.56
C MET A 211 18.78 3.09 11.87
N ASP A 212 17.82 4.01 11.78
CA ASP A 212 17.04 4.53 12.90
C ASP A 212 15.93 3.57 13.34
N GLY A 213 15.57 2.62 12.49
CA GLY A 213 14.59 1.57 12.76
C GLY A 213 14.72 0.41 11.77
N ILE A 214 14.31 -0.78 12.21
CA ILE A 214 14.29 -1.98 11.39
C ILE A 214 12.86 -2.50 11.28
N LEU A 215 12.41 -2.74 10.05
CA LEU A 215 11.11 -3.32 9.74
C LEU A 215 11.28 -4.66 9.02
N VAL A 216 10.66 -5.72 9.57
CA VAL A 216 10.56 -7.02 8.91
C VAL A 216 9.11 -7.24 8.50
N PRO A 217 8.81 -7.23 7.18
CA PRO A 217 7.45 -7.38 6.67
C PRO A 217 6.96 -8.83 6.73
N GLY A 218 5.68 -9.02 6.40
CA GLY A 218 5.08 -10.32 6.19
C GLY A 218 5.67 -11.07 4.99
N GLY A 219 5.52 -12.38 4.98
CA GLY A 219 5.98 -13.26 3.91
C GLY A 219 5.71 -14.72 4.22
N PHE A 220 5.96 -15.60 3.26
CA PHE A 220 5.79 -17.05 3.37
C PHE A 220 7.07 -17.77 2.94
N GLY A 221 7.25 -19.01 3.42
CA GLY A 221 8.38 -19.88 3.09
C GLY A 221 9.63 -19.56 3.89
N SER A 222 10.67 -20.40 3.71
CA SER A 222 11.85 -20.45 4.58
C SER A 222 13.02 -19.57 4.13
N ARG A 223 12.97 -18.95 2.95
CA ARG A 223 14.07 -18.16 2.41
C ARG A 223 14.31 -16.89 3.24
N GLY A 224 15.59 -16.64 3.62
CA GLY A 224 16.01 -15.45 4.34
C GLY A 224 15.52 -15.37 5.79
N ILE A 225 15.14 -16.50 6.41
CA ILE A 225 14.63 -16.54 7.79
C ILE A 225 15.74 -16.21 8.80
N GLU A 226 16.90 -16.85 8.68
CA GLU A 226 18.00 -16.62 9.62
C GLU A 226 18.54 -15.18 9.53
N GLY A 227 18.58 -14.59 8.33
CA GLY A 227 18.93 -13.18 8.17
C GLY A 227 17.93 -12.23 8.83
N LYS A 228 16.63 -12.54 8.80
CA LYS A 228 15.62 -11.77 9.53
C LYS A 228 15.76 -11.91 11.05
N ILE A 229 16.10 -13.12 11.54
CA ILE A 229 16.42 -13.37 12.95
C ILE A 229 17.64 -12.56 13.36
N ASN A 230 18.69 -12.53 12.53
CA ASN A 230 19.90 -11.73 12.77
C ASN A 230 19.58 -10.23 12.81
N ALA A 231 18.72 -9.73 11.92
CA ALA A 231 18.25 -8.33 11.94
C ALA A 231 17.47 -8.00 13.23
N CYS A 232 16.61 -8.91 13.67
CA CYS A 232 15.85 -8.76 14.92
C CYS A 232 16.78 -8.76 16.13
N ARG A 233 17.74 -9.69 16.17
CA ARG A 233 18.79 -9.76 17.22
C ARG A 233 19.59 -8.46 17.26
N TYR A 234 20.02 -7.98 16.09
CA TYR A 234 20.74 -6.72 15.98
C TYR A 234 19.93 -5.57 16.58
N ALA A 235 18.68 -5.42 16.16
CA ALA A 235 17.79 -4.38 16.68
C ALA A 235 17.66 -4.44 18.21
N ARG A 236 17.43 -5.62 18.79
CA ARG A 236 17.27 -5.80 20.23
C ARG A 236 18.56 -5.49 21.00
N THR A 237 19.71 -5.99 20.52
CA THR A 237 20.99 -5.85 21.24
C THR A 237 21.59 -4.44 21.13
N HIS A 238 21.26 -3.69 20.06
CA HIS A 238 21.72 -2.31 19.84
C HIS A 238 20.69 -1.24 20.20
N GLY A 239 19.49 -1.65 20.67
CA GLY A 239 18.44 -0.71 21.06
C GLY A 239 17.80 0.03 19.88
N VAL A 240 17.88 -0.52 18.67
CA VAL A 240 17.23 0.02 17.46
C VAL A 240 15.75 -0.40 17.49
N PRO A 241 14.80 0.54 17.26
CA PRO A 241 13.39 0.20 17.14
C PRO A 241 13.14 -0.88 16.09
N TYR A 242 12.34 -1.90 16.45
CA TYR A 242 11.98 -3.00 15.56
C TYR A 242 10.47 -3.08 15.39
N LEU A 243 10.02 -3.24 14.15
CA LEU A 243 8.62 -3.53 13.82
C LEU A 243 8.54 -4.81 12.97
N GLY A 244 7.93 -5.85 13.54
CA GLY A 244 7.65 -7.10 12.83
C GLY A 244 6.19 -7.21 12.42
N ILE A 245 5.90 -7.35 11.13
CA ILE A 245 4.55 -7.52 10.60
C ILE A 245 4.34 -8.99 10.21
N CYS A 246 3.32 -9.67 10.75
CA CYS A 246 2.99 -11.06 10.43
C CYS A 246 4.20 -11.99 10.68
N LEU A 247 4.89 -12.44 9.60
CA LEU A 247 6.13 -13.20 9.73
C LEU A 247 7.19 -12.48 10.57
N GLY A 248 7.31 -11.14 10.42
CA GLY A 248 8.28 -10.36 11.21
C GLY A 248 8.00 -10.40 12.71
N MET A 249 6.73 -10.46 13.13
CA MET A 249 6.36 -10.69 14.54
C MET A 249 6.75 -12.11 14.99
N GLN A 250 6.51 -13.11 14.15
CA GLN A 250 6.92 -14.50 14.43
C GLN A 250 8.44 -14.62 14.57
N ILE A 251 9.21 -13.94 13.73
CA ILE A 251 10.67 -13.84 13.80
C ILE A 251 11.12 -13.26 15.15
N ALA A 252 10.47 -12.22 15.65
CA ALA A 252 10.80 -11.64 16.95
C ALA A 252 10.57 -12.62 18.11
N ILE A 253 9.52 -13.45 18.03
CA ILE A 253 9.25 -14.49 19.02
C ILE A 253 10.33 -15.59 18.97
N ILE A 254 10.71 -16.03 17.76
CA ILE A 254 11.74 -17.04 17.56
C ILE A 254 13.10 -16.54 18.10
N GLU A 255 13.48 -15.32 17.71
CA GLU A 255 14.73 -14.70 18.18
C GLU A 255 14.77 -14.62 19.72
N PHE A 256 13.69 -14.11 20.32
CA PHE A 256 13.59 -13.97 21.76
C PHE A 256 13.67 -15.31 22.48
N ALA A 257 13.00 -16.34 21.97
CA ALA A 257 13.06 -17.69 22.51
C ALA A 257 14.48 -18.28 22.43
N ARG A 258 15.17 -18.09 21.30
CA ARG A 258 16.55 -18.57 21.13
C ARG A 258 17.54 -17.84 22.03
N ASP A 259 17.55 -16.53 21.99
CA ASP A 259 18.65 -15.73 22.53
C ASP A 259 18.41 -15.24 23.95
N VAL A 260 17.14 -15.10 24.37
CA VAL A 260 16.80 -14.66 25.74
C VAL A 260 16.42 -15.83 26.63
N LEU A 261 15.64 -16.79 26.11
CA LEU A 261 15.20 -17.94 26.88
C LEU A 261 16.11 -19.17 26.75
N GLY A 262 17.12 -19.14 25.86
CA GLY A 262 18.07 -20.23 25.65
C GLY A 262 17.52 -21.47 24.95
N MET A 263 16.40 -21.37 24.25
CA MET A 263 15.77 -22.43 23.45
C MET A 263 16.42 -22.48 22.05
N ALA A 264 17.64 -23.01 21.94
CA ALA A 264 18.49 -22.85 20.76
C ALA A 264 17.86 -23.30 19.42
N ASP A 265 16.95 -24.27 19.44
CA ASP A 265 16.22 -24.78 18.26
C ASP A 265 14.83 -24.19 18.10
N ALA A 266 14.45 -23.18 18.91
CA ALA A 266 13.13 -22.57 18.79
C ALA A 266 12.85 -22.08 17.35
N ASN A 267 11.69 -22.45 16.83
CA ASN A 267 11.33 -22.16 15.45
C ASN A 267 9.80 -22.11 15.26
N SER A 268 9.38 -21.81 14.05
CA SER A 268 8.03 -22.07 13.58
C SER A 268 7.91 -23.49 13.07
N ALA A 269 6.85 -24.20 13.45
CA ALA A 269 6.52 -25.52 12.90
C ALA A 269 6.25 -25.49 11.37
N GLU A 270 5.98 -24.32 10.79
CA GLU A 270 5.90 -24.12 9.33
C GLU A 270 7.27 -24.19 8.67
N ILE A 271 8.31 -23.66 9.34
CA ILE A 271 9.66 -23.54 8.80
C ILE A 271 10.47 -24.80 9.09
N ASP A 272 10.42 -25.27 10.33
CA ASP A 272 11.05 -26.51 10.78
C ASP A 272 10.07 -27.37 11.59
N PRO A 273 9.40 -28.32 10.92
CA PRO A 273 8.47 -29.23 11.60
C PRO A 273 9.13 -30.17 12.64
N SER A 274 10.46 -30.23 12.66
CA SER A 274 11.24 -31.10 13.58
C SER A 274 11.71 -30.38 14.84
N THR A 275 11.49 -29.07 14.94
CA THR A 275 11.90 -28.30 16.13
C THR A 275 11.28 -28.87 17.41
N THR A 276 12.08 -28.93 18.48
CA THR A 276 11.58 -29.35 19.80
C THR A 276 10.92 -28.21 20.56
N HIS A 277 11.10 -26.97 20.09
CA HIS A 277 10.48 -25.77 20.64
C HIS A 277 9.70 -25.00 19.56
N PRO A 278 8.50 -25.52 19.16
CA PRO A 278 7.63 -24.85 18.19
C PRO A 278 6.93 -23.64 18.83
N VAL A 279 7.68 -22.55 19.02
CA VAL A 279 7.16 -21.30 19.62
C VAL A 279 6.13 -20.61 18.73
N ILE A 280 6.16 -20.91 17.43
CA ILE A 280 5.12 -20.60 16.46
C ILE A 280 4.57 -21.92 15.93
N ASP A 281 3.26 -22.12 16.04
CA ASP A 281 2.60 -23.36 15.64
C ASP A 281 1.30 -23.08 14.90
N ILE A 282 0.75 -24.11 14.28
CA ILE A 282 -0.53 -24.02 13.57
C ILE A 282 -1.65 -23.70 14.55
N LEU A 283 -2.53 -22.79 14.17
CA LEU A 283 -3.74 -22.50 14.95
C LEU A 283 -4.56 -23.76 15.18
N PRO A 284 -5.13 -23.98 16.39
CA PRO A 284 -5.93 -25.16 16.69
C PRO A 284 -7.06 -25.40 15.69
N GLU A 285 -7.75 -24.33 15.27
CA GLU A 285 -8.83 -24.38 14.26
C GLU A 285 -8.33 -24.66 12.83
N GLN A 286 -7.03 -24.63 12.60
CA GLN A 286 -6.40 -24.92 11.31
C GLN A 286 -5.83 -26.34 11.21
N LYS A 287 -5.81 -27.13 12.31
CA LYS A 287 -5.18 -28.47 12.35
C LYS A 287 -5.89 -29.51 11.47
N ASP A 288 -7.20 -29.38 11.32
CA ASP A 288 -8.02 -30.33 10.56
C ASP A 288 -8.34 -29.84 9.12
N VAL A 289 -7.71 -28.75 8.68
CA VAL A 289 -7.93 -28.19 7.35
C VAL A 289 -7.13 -28.97 6.31
N THR A 290 -7.84 -29.69 5.43
CA THR A 290 -7.24 -30.46 4.32
C THR A 290 -7.15 -29.65 3.01
N ASP A 291 -8.09 -28.74 2.79
CA ASP A 291 -8.06 -27.80 1.65
C ASP A 291 -7.40 -26.49 2.08
N MET A 292 -6.22 -26.21 1.49
CA MET A 292 -5.41 -25.05 1.85
C MET A 292 -5.87 -23.76 1.18
N GLY A 293 -6.75 -23.82 0.20
CA GLY A 293 -7.25 -22.67 -0.55
C GLY A 293 -8.28 -21.86 0.23
N GLY A 294 -7.96 -20.58 0.57
CA GLY A 294 -8.92 -19.65 1.19
C GLY A 294 -9.32 -19.94 2.63
N THR A 295 -8.62 -20.86 3.32
CA THR A 295 -8.97 -21.34 4.67
C THR A 295 -8.12 -20.78 5.80
N MET A 296 -7.24 -19.82 5.52
CA MET A 296 -6.47 -19.11 6.56
C MET A 296 -7.40 -18.30 7.48
N ARG A 297 -6.91 -17.96 8.68
CA ARG A 297 -7.55 -16.91 9.48
C ARG A 297 -7.46 -15.60 8.70
N LEU A 298 -8.59 -15.13 8.19
CA LEU A 298 -8.72 -13.99 7.31
C LEU A 298 -9.67 -12.94 7.89
N GLY A 299 -9.39 -11.66 7.61
CA GLY A 299 -10.27 -10.57 7.93
C GLY A 299 -9.92 -9.85 9.22
N GLN A 300 -10.86 -9.07 9.70
CA GLN A 300 -10.70 -8.18 10.85
C GLN A 300 -11.00 -8.91 12.16
N TYR A 301 -10.06 -8.84 13.10
CA TYR A 301 -10.20 -9.44 14.43
C TYR A 301 -9.94 -8.41 15.52
N PRO A 302 -10.62 -8.50 16.68
CA PRO A 302 -10.35 -7.65 17.83
C PRO A 302 -9.02 -8.01 18.47
N CYS A 303 -8.29 -6.98 18.92
CA CYS A 303 -7.07 -7.09 19.68
C CYS A 303 -7.15 -6.18 20.91
N THR A 304 -7.07 -6.76 22.10
CA THR A 304 -7.00 -6.01 23.37
C THR A 304 -5.54 -5.63 23.63
N LEU A 305 -5.29 -4.34 23.77
CA LEU A 305 -3.96 -3.81 24.03
C LEU A 305 -3.70 -3.69 25.54
N ASN A 306 -2.52 -4.14 25.96
CA ASN A 306 -2.05 -3.93 27.32
C ASN A 306 -1.80 -2.42 27.55
N PRO A 307 -2.41 -1.78 28.58
CA PRO A 307 -2.22 -0.36 28.85
C PRO A 307 -0.77 0.07 29.10
N GLU A 308 0.09 -0.84 29.53
CA GLU A 308 1.52 -0.59 29.76
C GLU A 308 2.37 -0.75 28.50
N SER A 309 1.77 -1.21 27.38
CA SER A 309 2.50 -1.43 26.16
C SER A 309 2.69 -0.15 25.35
N LYS A 310 3.79 -0.11 24.58
CA LYS A 310 4.03 0.95 23.60
C LYS A 310 2.93 0.97 22.51
N ALA A 311 2.40 -0.19 22.14
CA ALA A 311 1.28 -0.30 21.19
C ALA A 311 0.05 0.47 21.70
N TYR A 312 -0.32 0.31 22.98
CA TYR A 312 -1.42 1.06 23.57
C TYR A 312 -1.22 2.59 23.47
N SER A 313 0.00 3.07 23.76
CA SER A 313 0.30 4.50 23.70
C SER A 313 0.23 5.07 22.26
N LEU A 314 0.52 4.23 21.25
CA LEU A 314 0.48 4.62 19.84
C LEU A 314 -0.95 4.61 19.28
N TYR A 315 -1.74 3.59 19.62
CA TYR A 315 -3.13 3.50 19.15
C TYR A 315 -4.10 4.37 19.95
N GLY A 316 -3.80 4.69 21.20
CA GLY A 316 -4.67 5.49 22.07
C GLY A 316 -5.98 4.80 22.46
N ALA A 317 -6.07 3.48 22.31
CA ALA A 317 -7.29 2.70 22.56
C ALA A 317 -6.97 1.35 23.19
N SER A 318 -7.87 0.86 24.06
CA SER A 318 -7.72 -0.46 24.71
C SER A 318 -8.12 -1.63 23.82
N MET A 319 -8.93 -1.37 22.79
CA MET A 319 -9.39 -2.37 21.82
C MET A 319 -9.19 -1.80 20.41
N ILE A 320 -8.50 -2.57 19.59
CA ILE A 320 -8.31 -2.27 18.18
C ILE A 320 -8.78 -3.43 17.32
N TYR A 321 -8.92 -3.19 16.03
CA TYR A 321 -9.33 -4.20 15.05
C TYR A 321 -8.34 -4.24 13.92
N GLU A 322 -7.59 -5.34 13.82
CA GLU A 322 -6.57 -5.51 12.80
C GLU A 322 -6.92 -6.63 11.83
N ARG A 323 -6.47 -6.48 10.58
CA ARG A 323 -6.69 -7.50 9.55
C ARG A 323 -5.63 -8.58 9.65
N HIS A 324 -6.09 -9.82 9.73
CA HIS A 324 -5.26 -11.01 9.79
C HIS A 324 -5.23 -11.74 8.45
N ARG A 325 -4.09 -12.34 8.14
CA ARG A 325 -3.91 -13.29 7.05
C ARG A 325 -2.79 -14.25 7.43
N HIS A 326 -3.10 -15.26 8.23
CA HIS A 326 -2.12 -16.23 8.71
C HIS A 326 -2.77 -17.57 9.05
N ARG A 327 -1.95 -18.62 9.13
CA ARG A 327 -2.31 -19.97 9.57
C ARG A 327 -1.56 -20.36 10.84
N TYR A 328 -0.35 -19.86 11.01
CA TYR A 328 0.52 -20.08 12.15
C TYR A 328 0.51 -18.86 13.06
N GLU A 329 0.62 -19.11 14.37
CA GLU A 329 0.53 -18.07 15.40
C GLU A 329 1.44 -18.44 16.58
N VAL A 330 1.59 -17.53 17.53
CA VAL A 330 2.33 -17.77 18.78
C VAL A 330 1.72 -18.96 19.52
N ASN A 331 2.53 -19.96 19.82
CA ASN A 331 2.10 -21.11 20.57
C ASN A 331 1.87 -20.74 22.05
N ASN A 332 0.63 -20.88 22.51
CA ASN A 332 0.23 -20.48 23.86
C ASN A 332 0.95 -21.26 24.96
N ASP A 333 1.48 -22.43 24.69
CA ASP A 333 2.21 -23.23 25.68
C ASP A 333 3.53 -22.53 26.10
N TYR A 334 4.12 -21.74 25.21
CA TYR A 334 5.35 -20.95 25.49
C TYR A 334 5.09 -19.54 26.00
N ARG A 335 3.84 -19.10 25.98
CA ARG A 335 3.48 -17.74 26.43
C ARG A 335 3.91 -17.41 27.87
N PRO A 336 3.79 -18.30 28.86
CA PRO A 336 4.28 -18.05 30.21
C PRO A 336 5.79 -17.79 30.24
N ASP A 337 6.59 -18.56 29.50
CA ASP A 337 8.04 -18.41 29.45
C ASP A 337 8.45 -17.10 28.77
N LEU A 338 7.77 -16.74 27.69
CA LEU A 338 7.98 -15.46 27.00
C LEU A 338 7.65 -14.26 27.90
N LEU A 339 6.54 -14.32 28.64
CA LEU A 339 6.17 -13.29 29.63
C LEU A 339 7.20 -13.18 30.76
N ASN A 340 7.63 -14.33 31.32
CA ASN A 340 8.65 -14.36 32.38
C ASN A 340 9.99 -13.83 31.91
N GLY A 341 10.31 -13.99 30.61
CA GLY A 341 11.51 -13.43 29.98
C GLY A 341 11.43 -11.92 29.76
N GLY A 342 10.26 -11.31 29.93
CA GLY A 342 10.05 -9.86 29.80
C GLY A 342 9.34 -9.43 28.51
N MET A 343 8.82 -10.36 27.71
CA MET A 343 7.98 -10.01 26.56
C MET A 343 6.60 -9.54 27.03
N ILE A 344 6.05 -8.51 26.41
CA ILE A 344 4.72 -7.98 26.70
C ILE A 344 3.77 -8.36 25.55
N PHE A 345 2.66 -8.97 25.93
CA PHE A 345 1.59 -9.31 24.99
C PHE A 345 0.41 -8.37 25.12
#